data_a45c3c689d5c0e50f4c9d7a23345fdd4
#
_entry.id   a45c3c689d5c0e50f4c9d7a23345fdd4
#
_cell.length_a   1.000
_cell.length_b   1.000
_cell.length_c   1.000
_cell.angle_alpha   90.00
_cell.angle_beta   90.00
_cell.angle_gamma   90.00
#
_symmetry.space_group_name_H-M   'P 1'
#
loop_
_entity.id
_entity.type
_entity.pdbx_description
1 polymer ?
#
loop_
_entity_poly.entity_id
_entity_poly.type
_entity_poly.pdbx_seq_one_letter_code
_entity_poly.pdbx_strand_id
1 'polypeptide(L)'
;VYFFFIKKHKWYSIKVPVIALGGLLLMTLLKQLFNRPRPLIPLLEPVKGLSFPSGHAMMSVTFYGLLILLVWEYITNRFWKWLLTSLLVILILLIGFSRIYLRLHYFSDVMAGFAAGIIWLSLCVWIIGRMERFSKKEIDPAMAKDTDVV
;
A
#
# COMPACT_ATOMS: atom_id res chain seq x y z
N VAL A 1 16.54 -3.04 -1.79
CA VAL A 1 18.00 -3.00 -1.64
C VAL A 1 18.37 -2.62 -0.22
N TYR A 2 17.98 -1.41 0.30
CA TYR A 2 18.32 -0.94 1.65
C TYR A 2 17.94 -1.92 2.76
N PHE A 3 16.69 -2.37 2.79
CA PHE A 3 16.21 -3.29 3.84
C PHE A 3 16.83 -4.69 3.74
N PHE A 4 17.13 -5.15 2.54
CA PHE A 4 17.74 -6.47 2.34
C PHE A 4 19.23 -6.48 2.71
N PHE A 5 20.02 -5.54 2.18
CA PHE A 5 21.47 -5.58 2.32
C PHE A 5 21.98 -4.86 3.59
N ILE A 6 21.35 -3.76 3.98
CA ILE A 6 21.85 -2.92 5.11
C ILE A 6 21.22 -3.35 6.42
N LYS A 7 19.89 -3.49 6.49
CA LYS A 7 19.17 -3.87 7.72
C LYS A 7 18.96 -5.37 7.89
N LYS A 8 19.31 -6.19 6.89
CA LYS A 8 19.09 -7.66 6.87
C LYS A 8 17.62 -8.08 7.14
N HIS A 9 16.67 -7.18 6.91
CA HIS A 9 15.23 -7.45 7.09
C HIS A 9 14.65 -8.06 5.81
N LYS A 10 14.89 -9.35 5.58
CA LYS A 10 14.42 -10.11 4.40
C LYS A 10 12.92 -9.92 4.14
N TRP A 11 12.11 -9.85 5.18
CA TRP A 11 10.66 -9.71 5.07
C TRP A 11 10.19 -8.39 4.46
N TYR A 12 10.88 -7.25 4.69
CA TYR A 12 10.54 -5.99 4.03
C TYR A 12 10.84 -6.01 2.53
N SER A 13 11.87 -6.76 2.11
CA SER A 13 12.19 -6.95 0.69
C SER A 13 11.08 -7.67 -0.06
N ILE A 14 10.29 -8.49 0.62
CA ILE A 14 9.13 -9.20 0.08
C ILE A 14 7.84 -8.35 0.24
N LYS A 15 7.64 -7.73 1.40
CA LYS A 15 6.43 -6.95 1.71
C LYS A 15 6.18 -5.85 0.67
N VAL A 16 7.21 -5.05 0.35
CA VAL A 16 7.06 -3.90 -0.54
C VAL A 16 6.63 -4.30 -1.96
N PRO A 17 7.32 -5.22 -2.67
CA PRO A 17 6.90 -5.65 -4.00
C PRO A 17 5.51 -6.31 -4.00
N VAL A 18 5.20 -7.17 -3.03
CA VAL A 18 3.90 -7.86 -2.94
C VAL A 18 2.76 -6.84 -2.78
N ILE A 19 2.92 -5.87 -1.88
CA ILE A 19 1.92 -4.84 -1.65
C ILE A 19 1.75 -3.96 -2.90
N ALA A 20 2.84 -3.53 -3.52
CA ALA A 20 2.79 -2.63 -4.68
C ALA A 20 2.24 -3.32 -5.93
N LEU A 21 2.82 -4.46 -6.32
CA LEU A 21 2.42 -5.18 -7.53
C LEU A 21 1.03 -5.81 -7.40
N GLY A 22 0.74 -6.40 -6.25
CA GLY A 22 -0.58 -6.95 -5.98
C GLY A 22 -1.67 -5.88 -5.92
N GLY A 23 -1.37 -4.70 -5.37
CA GLY A 23 -2.26 -3.55 -5.39
C GLY A 23 -2.55 -3.04 -6.81
N LEU A 24 -1.52 -3.01 -7.67
CA LEU A 24 -1.68 -2.66 -9.09
C LEU A 24 -2.55 -3.69 -9.83
N LEU A 25 -2.32 -4.97 -9.59
CA LEU A 25 -3.12 -6.06 -10.15
C LEU A 25 -4.58 -5.95 -9.70
N LEU A 26 -4.82 -5.81 -8.39
CA LEU A 26 -6.16 -5.65 -7.83
C LEU A 26 -6.88 -4.44 -8.42
N MET A 27 -6.20 -3.29 -8.53
CA MET A 27 -6.74 -2.09 -9.16
C MET A 27 -7.17 -2.37 -10.61
N THR A 28 -6.34 -3.07 -11.38
CA THR A 28 -6.63 -3.39 -12.79
C THR A 28 -7.83 -4.32 -12.90
N LEU A 29 -7.93 -5.34 -12.05
CA LEU A 29 -9.07 -6.26 -12.01
C LEU A 29 -10.38 -5.52 -11.65
N LEU A 30 -10.35 -4.66 -10.62
CA LEU A 30 -11.51 -3.86 -10.24
C LEU A 30 -11.94 -2.91 -11.35
N LYS A 31 -11.00 -2.29 -12.07
CA LYS A 31 -11.33 -1.43 -13.23
C LYS A 31 -12.07 -2.20 -14.31
N GLN A 32 -11.58 -3.38 -14.68
CA GLN A 32 -12.23 -4.23 -15.69
C GLN A 32 -13.61 -4.73 -15.23
N LEU A 33 -13.74 -5.10 -13.95
CA LEU A 33 -14.99 -5.59 -13.38
C LEU A 33 -16.12 -4.53 -13.43
N PHE A 34 -15.82 -3.30 -13.03
CA PHE A 34 -16.81 -2.22 -12.97
C PHE A 34 -17.00 -1.47 -14.27
N ASN A 35 -16.02 -1.47 -15.15
CA ASN A 35 -16.03 -0.89 -16.49
C ASN A 35 -16.67 0.52 -16.57
N ARG A 36 -16.45 1.36 -15.55
CA ARG A 36 -17.08 2.68 -15.45
C ARG A 36 -16.36 3.72 -16.31
N PRO A 37 -17.07 4.48 -17.18
CA PRO A 37 -16.48 5.57 -17.92
C PRO A 37 -16.10 6.74 -17.01
N ARG A 38 -15.17 7.58 -17.48
CA ARG A 38 -14.75 8.80 -16.78
C ARG A 38 -15.74 9.94 -16.97
N PRO A 39 -15.66 11.01 -16.13
CA PRO A 39 -16.40 12.25 -16.37
C PRO A 39 -16.11 12.82 -17.76
N LEU A 40 -17.14 13.34 -18.44
CA LEU A 40 -17.07 13.78 -19.83
C LEU A 40 -16.27 15.07 -20.05
N ILE A 41 -16.17 15.94 -19.02
CA ILE A 41 -15.55 17.27 -19.12
C ILE A 41 -14.43 17.39 -18.09
N PRO A 42 -13.23 16.82 -18.35
CA PRO A 42 -12.07 17.03 -17.49
C PRO A 42 -11.53 18.46 -17.61
N LEU A 43 -10.87 18.97 -16.55
CA LEU A 43 -10.21 20.29 -16.59
C LEU A 43 -8.87 20.27 -17.33
N LEU A 44 -8.31 19.09 -17.53
CA LEU A 44 -7.11 18.85 -18.32
C LEU A 44 -7.45 17.99 -19.52
N GLU A 45 -6.43 17.62 -20.29
CA GLU A 45 -6.61 16.70 -21.42
C GLU A 45 -7.32 15.40 -21.00
N PRO A 46 -8.17 14.83 -21.85
CA PRO A 46 -8.88 13.59 -21.58
C PRO A 46 -7.91 12.43 -21.32
N VAL A 47 -7.99 11.86 -20.13
CA VAL A 47 -7.20 10.68 -19.76
C VAL A 47 -7.94 9.42 -20.21
N LYS A 48 -7.27 8.58 -20.99
CA LYS A 48 -7.82 7.29 -21.45
C LYS A 48 -7.98 6.30 -20.30
N GLY A 49 -8.94 5.38 -20.43
CA GLY A 49 -9.16 4.26 -19.51
C GLY A 49 -10.32 4.48 -18.54
N LEU A 50 -10.54 3.51 -17.67
CA LEU A 50 -11.69 3.39 -16.80
C LEU A 50 -11.57 4.25 -15.54
N SER A 51 -12.72 4.70 -15.01
CA SER A 51 -12.78 5.63 -13.90
C SER A 51 -12.70 4.93 -12.53
N PHE A 52 -13.46 3.85 -12.34
CA PHE A 52 -13.63 3.20 -11.04
C PHE A 52 -12.76 1.95 -10.87
N PRO A 53 -12.13 1.77 -9.71
CA PRO A 53 -11.84 2.77 -8.69
C PRO A 53 -10.72 3.72 -9.11
N SER A 54 -10.53 4.83 -8.37
CA SER A 54 -9.41 5.74 -8.61
C SER A 54 -8.08 5.11 -8.25
N GLY A 55 -7.23 4.88 -9.27
CA GLY A 55 -5.91 4.28 -9.08
C GLY A 55 -4.98 5.14 -8.23
N HIS A 56 -4.99 6.47 -8.41
CA HIS A 56 -4.18 7.38 -7.60
C HIS A 56 -4.61 7.37 -6.13
N ALA A 57 -5.90 7.32 -5.84
CA ALA A 57 -6.41 7.22 -4.48
C ALA A 57 -6.00 5.88 -3.84
N MET A 58 -6.19 4.76 -4.52
CA MET A 58 -5.84 3.43 -4.03
C MET A 58 -4.33 3.30 -3.78
N MET A 59 -3.51 3.70 -4.75
CA MET A 59 -2.06 3.57 -4.65
C MET A 59 -1.46 4.55 -3.64
N SER A 60 -2.04 5.76 -3.45
CA SER A 60 -1.59 6.69 -2.41
C SER A 60 -1.79 6.11 -1.01
N VAL A 61 -2.95 5.52 -0.72
CA VAL A 61 -3.19 4.82 0.54
C VAL A 61 -2.23 3.66 0.73
N THR A 62 -2.05 2.84 -0.31
CA THR A 62 -1.18 1.67 -0.23
C THR A 62 0.28 2.06 0.04
N PHE A 63 0.80 3.05 -0.69
CA PHE A 63 2.19 3.47 -0.56
C PHE A 63 2.44 4.29 0.71
N TYR A 64 1.68 5.37 0.91
CA TYR A 64 1.88 6.22 2.09
C TYR A 64 1.41 5.55 3.38
N GLY A 65 0.42 4.65 3.31
CA GLY A 65 0.03 3.79 4.43
C GLY A 65 1.15 2.86 4.85
N LEU A 66 1.89 2.28 3.89
CA LEU A 66 3.09 1.50 4.21
C LEU A 66 4.18 2.37 4.86
N LEU A 67 4.37 3.62 4.40
CA LEU A 67 5.30 4.55 5.06
C LEU A 67 4.84 4.90 6.48
N ILE A 68 3.55 5.07 6.72
CA ILE A 68 3.01 5.28 8.08
C ILE A 68 3.37 4.10 8.98
N LEU A 69 3.22 2.86 8.51
CA LEU A 69 3.61 1.68 9.29
C LEU A 69 5.10 1.70 9.63
N LEU A 70 5.98 2.08 8.68
CA LEU A 70 7.42 2.24 8.93
C LEU A 70 7.73 3.37 9.94
N VAL A 71 7.03 4.49 9.85
CA VAL A 71 7.13 5.57 10.84
C VAL A 71 6.80 5.05 12.25
N TRP A 72 5.73 4.26 12.39
CA TRP A 72 5.34 3.70 13.68
C TRP A 72 6.29 2.64 14.21
N GLU A 73 6.98 1.94 13.35
CA GLU A 73 7.96 0.91 13.72
C GLU A 73 9.33 1.50 14.10
N TYR A 74 9.83 2.48 13.33
CA TYR A 74 11.19 2.98 13.48
C TYR A 74 11.34 4.32 14.20
N ILE A 75 10.31 5.15 14.26
CA ILE A 75 10.36 6.44 14.95
C ILE A 75 9.93 6.25 16.41
N THR A 76 10.83 6.50 17.34
CA THR A 76 10.54 6.41 18.78
C THR A 76 9.94 7.70 19.36
N ASN A 77 10.39 8.85 18.87
CA ASN A 77 9.91 10.15 19.34
C ASN A 77 8.45 10.38 18.96
N ARG A 78 7.59 10.59 19.98
CA ARG A 78 6.13 10.73 19.81
C ARG A 78 5.72 11.92 18.95
N PHE A 79 6.42 13.05 19.08
CA PHE A 79 6.13 14.26 18.30
C PHE A 79 6.34 14.00 16.79
N TRP A 80 7.51 13.49 16.40
CA TRP A 80 7.82 13.18 15.02
C TRP A 80 6.94 12.09 14.43
N LYS A 81 6.59 11.09 15.24
CA LYS A 81 5.67 10.02 14.85
C LYS A 81 4.31 10.57 14.40
N TRP A 82 3.69 11.41 15.23
CA TRP A 82 2.41 12.01 14.91
C TRP A 82 2.50 13.05 13.78
N LEU A 83 3.54 13.89 13.78
CA LEU A 83 3.76 14.87 12.72
C LEU A 83 3.86 14.21 11.35
N LEU A 84 4.75 13.22 11.20
CA LEU A 84 4.93 12.52 9.93
C LEU A 84 3.67 11.77 9.50
N THR A 85 2.99 11.10 10.44
CA THR A 85 1.72 10.42 10.14
C THR A 85 0.68 11.40 9.63
N SER A 86 0.51 12.55 10.28
CA SER A 86 -0.45 13.58 9.87
C SER A 86 -0.12 14.14 8.48
N LEU A 87 1.14 14.42 8.20
CA LEU A 87 1.57 14.91 6.88
C LEU A 87 1.28 13.87 5.78
N LEU A 88 1.55 12.59 6.03
CA LEU A 88 1.27 11.52 5.06
C LEU A 88 -0.25 11.33 4.84
N VAL A 89 -1.05 11.42 5.90
CA VAL A 89 -2.52 11.36 5.77
C VAL A 89 -3.05 12.55 4.96
N ILE A 90 -2.59 13.77 5.27
CA ILE A 90 -2.95 14.96 4.50
C ILE A 90 -2.58 14.79 3.03
N LEU A 91 -1.40 14.26 2.73
CA LEU A 91 -0.97 14.02 1.36
C LEU A 91 -1.88 13.02 0.62
N ILE A 92 -2.28 11.92 1.29
CA ILE A 92 -3.26 10.97 0.73
C ILE A 92 -4.56 11.68 0.36
N LEU A 93 -5.10 12.48 1.27
CA LEU A 93 -6.35 13.22 1.06
C LEU A 93 -6.23 14.23 -0.08
N LEU A 94 -5.11 14.96 -0.15
CA LEU A 94 -4.85 15.93 -1.23
C LEU A 94 -4.74 15.25 -2.60
N ILE A 95 -4.07 14.09 -2.68
CA ILE A 95 -4.01 13.30 -3.92
C ILE A 95 -5.42 12.89 -4.36
N GLY A 96 -6.24 12.37 -3.47
CA GLY A 96 -7.62 12.00 -3.78
C GLY A 96 -8.46 13.20 -4.20
N PHE A 97 -8.39 14.30 -3.44
CA PHE A 97 -9.09 15.54 -3.75
C PHE A 97 -8.69 16.09 -5.12
N SER A 98 -7.40 16.05 -5.47
CA SER A 98 -6.92 16.52 -6.77
C SER A 98 -7.59 15.80 -7.95
N ARG A 99 -7.92 14.49 -7.79
CA ARG A 99 -8.60 13.71 -8.85
C ARG A 99 -10.04 14.16 -9.07
N ILE A 100 -10.71 14.56 -8.00
CA ILE A 100 -12.07 15.12 -8.06
C ILE A 100 -12.02 16.53 -8.64
N TYR A 101 -11.14 17.37 -8.14
CA TYR A 101 -10.97 18.76 -8.59
C TYR A 101 -10.67 18.84 -10.10
N LEU A 102 -9.78 17.99 -10.60
CA LEU A 102 -9.41 17.90 -12.01
C LEU A 102 -10.49 17.22 -12.87
N ARG A 103 -11.61 16.77 -12.28
CA ARG A 103 -12.72 16.06 -12.95
C ARG A 103 -12.26 14.79 -13.69
N LEU A 104 -11.19 14.16 -13.22
CA LEU A 104 -10.67 12.89 -13.78
C LEU A 104 -11.40 11.67 -13.22
N HIS A 105 -11.98 11.81 -12.03
CA HIS A 105 -12.70 10.77 -11.29
C HIS A 105 -13.91 11.36 -10.58
N TYR A 106 -14.94 10.55 -10.40
CA TYR A 106 -16.06 10.88 -9.52
C TYR A 106 -15.63 10.75 -8.04
N PHE A 107 -16.33 11.43 -7.15
CA PHE A 107 -16.10 11.32 -5.70
C PHE A 107 -16.15 9.86 -5.23
N SER A 108 -17.14 9.08 -5.71
CA SER A 108 -17.27 7.66 -5.38
C SER A 108 -16.07 6.81 -5.82
N ASP A 109 -15.41 7.15 -6.95
CA ASP A 109 -14.22 6.43 -7.41
C ASP A 109 -13.04 6.62 -6.45
N VAL A 110 -12.90 7.83 -5.91
CA VAL A 110 -11.85 8.18 -4.95
C VAL A 110 -12.08 7.50 -3.61
N MET A 111 -13.31 7.54 -3.10
CA MET A 111 -13.67 6.87 -1.85
C MET A 111 -13.49 5.35 -1.94
N ALA A 112 -13.93 4.74 -3.06
CA ALA A 112 -13.70 3.33 -3.32
C ALA A 112 -12.21 3.00 -3.45
N GLY A 113 -11.42 3.89 -4.06
CA GLY A 113 -9.96 3.75 -4.14
C GLY A 113 -9.31 3.75 -2.75
N PHE A 114 -9.68 4.70 -1.87
CA PHE A 114 -9.20 4.73 -0.50
C PHE A 114 -9.59 3.46 0.27
N ALA A 115 -10.84 3.05 0.20
CA ALA A 115 -11.33 1.83 0.87
C ALA A 115 -10.58 0.58 0.38
N ALA A 116 -10.46 0.41 -0.94
CA ALA A 116 -9.73 -0.71 -1.53
C ALA A 116 -8.24 -0.71 -1.13
N GLY A 117 -7.61 0.46 -1.08
CA GLY A 117 -6.22 0.61 -0.63
C GLY A 117 -6.03 0.22 0.84
N ILE A 118 -6.94 0.65 1.73
CA ILE A 118 -6.91 0.29 3.16
C ILE A 118 -7.08 -1.22 3.33
N ILE A 119 -8.11 -1.80 2.69
CA ILE A 119 -8.39 -3.24 2.78
C ILE A 119 -7.19 -4.04 2.27
N TRP A 120 -6.65 -3.67 1.10
CA TRP A 120 -5.51 -4.35 0.51
C TRP A 120 -4.27 -4.30 1.39
N LEU A 121 -3.90 -3.11 1.87
CA LEU A 121 -2.74 -2.92 2.75
C LEU A 121 -2.90 -3.73 4.05
N SER A 122 -4.06 -3.65 4.69
CA SER A 122 -4.36 -4.37 5.92
C SER A 122 -4.27 -5.88 5.74
N LEU A 123 -4.83 -6.39 4.64
CA LEU A 123 -4.78 -7.81 4.29
C LEU A 123 -3.34 -8.29 4.07
N CYS A 124 -2.55 -7.54 3.28
CA CYS A 124 -1.16 -7.87 3.03
C CYS A 124 -0.32 -7.88 4.31
N VAL A 125 -0.47 -6.86 5.15
CA VAL A 125 0.26 -6.77 6.44
C VAL A 125 -0.11 -7.93 7.36
N TRP A 126 -1.39 -8.29 7.42
CA TRP A 126 -1.87 -9.41 8.22
C TRP A 126 -1.33 -10.76 7.72
N ILE A 127 -1.45 -11.05 6.41
CA ILE A 127 -0.97 -12.32 5.81
C ILE A 127 0.54 -12.45 5.98
N ILE A 128 1.30 -11.44 5.57
CA ILE A 128 2.77 -11.50 5.61
C ILE A 128 3.26 -11.56 7.08
N GLY A 129 2.60 -10.86 7.99
CA GLY A 129 2.90 -10.95 9.42
C GLY A 129 2.61 -12.33 10.01
N ARG A 130 1.61 -13.06 9.51
CA ARG A 130 1.37 -14.47 9.87
C ARG A 130 2.46 -15.37 9.33
N MET A 131 2.84 -15.20 8.07
CA MET A 131 3.91 -15.99 7.43
C MET A 131 5.28 -15.78 8.13
N GLU A 132 5.60 -14.53 8.50
CA GLU A 132 6.82 -14.22 9.23
C GLU A 132 6.86 -14.90 10.59
N ARG A 133 5.75 -14.88 11.33
CA ARG A 133 5.65 -15.56 12.64
C ARG A 133 5.76 -17.08 12.51
N PHE A 134 5.13 -17.65 11.49
CA PHE A 134 5.24 -19.08 11.20
C PHE A 134 6.67 -19.47 10.85
N SER A 135 7.32 -18.73 9.95
CA SER A 135 8.71 -18.97 9.55
C SER A 135 9.67 -18.94 10.75
N LYS A 136 9.54 -17.94 11.63
CA LYS A 136 10.38 -17.86 12.84
C LYS A 136 10.16 -18.98 13.81
N LYS A 137 8.93 -19.49 13.92
CA LYS A 137 8.57 -20.54 14.88
C LYS A 137 9.00 -21.94 14.43
N GLU A 138 8.83 -22.23 13.15
CA GLU A 138 8.98 -23.59 12.63
C GLU A 138 10.33 -23.83 11.91
N ILE A 139 10.87 -22.82 11.23
CA ILE A 139 12.05 -22.96 10.37
C ILE A 139 13.34 -22.65 11.12
N ASP A 140 13.41 -21.55 11.87
CA ASP A 140 14.63 -21.18 12.60
C ASP A 140 15.08 -22.22 13.64
N PRO A 141 14.19 -22.82 14.46
CA PRO A 141 14.63 -23.87 15.39
C PRO A 141 14.99 -25.19 14.70
N ALA A 142 14.44 -25.47 13.50
CA ALA A 142 14.83 -26.66 12.73
C ALA A 142 16.27 -26.52 12.16
N MET A 143 16.61 -25.32 11.66
CA MET A 143 17.98 -25.05 11.17
C MET A 143 19.03 -25.02 12.28
N ALA A 144 18.66 -24.58 13.48
CA ALA A 144 19.57 -24.62 14.64
C ALA A 144 19.90 -26.03 15.09
N LYS A 145 18.96 -26.97 14.97
CA LYS A 145 19.19 -28.40 15.31
C LYS A 145 20.13 -29.13 14.33
N ASP A 146 20.09 -28.77 13.04
CA ASP A 146 20.95 -29.39 12.03
C ASP A 146 22.42 -28.93 12.10
N THR A 147 22.71 -27.80 12.77
CA THR A 147 24.08 -27.32 13.01
C THR A 147 24.75 -27.93 14.19
N ASP A 148 24.01 -28.58 15.10
CA ASP A 148 24.56 -29.24 16.30
C ASP A 148 24.92 -30.73 16.04
N VAL A 149 24.82 -31.23 14.81
CA VAL A 149 25.06 -32.65 14.42
C VAL A 149 26.33 -32.82 13.56
N VAL A 150 27.18 -31.78 13.45
CA VAL A 150 28.45 -31.86 12.68
C VAL A 150 29.65 -31.74 13.59
#